data_f3c6c7e2e0fa63dff8056b71e129a438
#
_entry.id   f3c6c7e2e0fa63dff8056b71e129a438
#
_cell.length_a   1.000
_cell.length_b   1.000
_cell.length_c   1.000
_cell.angle_alpha   90.00
_cell.angle_beta   90.00
_cell.angle_gamma   90.00
#
_symmetry.space_group_name_H-M   'P 1'
#
loop_
_entity.id
_entity.type
_entity.pdbx_description
1 polymer ?
#
loop_
_entity_poly.entity_id
_entity_poly.type
_entity_poly.pdbx_seq_one_letter_code
_entity_poly.pdbx_strand_id
1 'polypeptide(L)'
;MLKSVGKFWSMFLIAAMSAVGVVALESETPPAQAANAAWFNPGQIISDSAFYAAGTMSAADIQRFLNGKVAVCRADPTRPGCLKDYRLSTPAVTGVAGRCASLPAKTNISAAELIYDVSVACGISPKVLIVKLQKEQGLVTSTNPSPRAYEFALGMNCPDTPAGCSAASAGFFWQL
;
A
#
# COMPACT_ATOMS: atom_id res chain seq x y z
N MET A 1 77.53 40.20 30.31
CA MET A 1 78.05 39.26 31.34
C MET A 1 76.90 38.34 31.78
N LEU A 2 77.15 37.06 31.86
CA LEU A 2 76.42 35.91 32.43
C LEU A 2 75.02 35.60 31.80
N LYS A 3 75.04 34.60 31.09
CA LYS A 3 74.48 33.28 30.93
C LYS A 3 73.54 32.83 32.06
N SER A 4 72.30 32.44 31.74
CA SER A 4 71.63 31.38 32.49
C SER A 4 70.76 30.56 31.56
N VAL A 5 71.00 29.24 31.58
CA VAL A 5 70.34 28.20 30.83
C VAL A 5 69.12 27.71 31.60
N GLY A 6 67.97 27.82 31.03
CA GLY A 6 66.73 27.25 31.57
C GLY A 6 66.26 26.03 30.76
N LYS A 7 66.17 24.90 31.42
CA LYS A 7 65.83 23.62 30.91
C LYS A 7 64.35 23.52 30.43
N PHE A 8 64.10 23.16 29.17
CA PHE A 8 62.82 22.75 28.66
C PHE A 8 62.51 21.35 29.17
N TRP A 9 61.48 21.19 29.93
CA TRP A 9 60.82 19.93 30.19
C TRP A 9 59.64 19.78 29.22
N SER A 10 59.85 18.93 28.21
CA SER A 10 58.77 18.44 27.32
C SER A 10 57.94 17.45 28.09
N MET A 11 56.71 17.79 28.36
CA MET A 11 55.70 16.90 28.89
C MET A 11 54.94 16.30 27.69
N PHE A 12 55.26 15.05 27.33
CA PHE A 12 54.51 14.27 26.33
C PHE A 12 53.18 13.85 26.97
N LEU A 13 52.09 14.45 26.54
CA LEU A 13 50.73 13.98 26.78
C LEU A 13 50.39 12.94 25.69
N ILE A 14 50.40 11.65 26.07
CA ILE A 14 49.89 10.57 25.23
C ILE A 14 48.35 10.59 25.33
N ALA A 15 47.68 11.10 24.30
CA ALA A 15 46.24 10.97 24.15
C ALA A 15 45.94 9.56 23.66
N ALA A 16 45.43 8.70 24.53
CA ALA A 16 44.87 7.41 24.16
C ALA A 16 43.52 7.63 23.46
N MET A 17 43.50 7.57 22.15
CA MET A 17 42.26 7.49 21.37
C MET A 17 41.68 6.08 21.48
N SER A 18 40.65 5.91 22.29
CA SER A 18 39.83 4.71 22.32
C SER A 18 38.97 4.70 21.06
N ALA A 19 39.34 3.91 20.06
CA ALA A 19 38.51 3.62 18.90
C ALA A 19 37.34 2.73 19.37
N VAL A 20 36.17 3.30 19.58
CA VAL A 20 34.92 2.56 19.72
C VAL A 20 34.53 2.08 18.33
N GLY A 21 34.84 0.82 18.04
CA GLY A 21 34.37 0.17 16.83
C GLY A 21 32.85 0.01 16.87
N VAL A 22 32.14 0.79 16.06
CA VAL A 22 30.73 0.54 15.77
C VAL A 22 30.67 -0.71 14.89
N VAL A 23 30.33 -1.84 15.49
CA VAL A 23 29.99 -3.05 14.75
C VAL A 23 28.62 -2.80 14.14
N ALA A 24 28.57 -2.44 12.86
CA ALA A 24 27.35 -2.43 12.09
C ALA A 24 26.85 -3.89 11.99
N LEU A 25 25.78 -4.19 12.71
CA LEU A 25 25.01 -5.42 12.49
C LEU A 25 24.34 -5.26 11.12
N GLU A 26 25.02 -5.73 10.07
CA GLU A 26 24.38 -5.96 8.78
C GLU A 26 23.32 -7.04 9.00
N SER A 27 22.04 -6.63 9.04
CA SER A 27 20.92 -7.58 8.93
C SER A 27 20.99 -8.17 7.52
N GLU A 28 21.62 -9.33 7.40
CA GLU A 28 21.50 -10.12 6.17
C GLU A 28 20.01 -10.46 5.98
N THR A 29 19.37 -9.77 5.07
CA THR A 29 18.06 -10.21 4.57
C THR A 29 18.27 -11.54 3.86
N PRO A 30 17.58 -12.61 4.28
CA PRO A 30 17.74 -13.90 3.60
C PRO A 30 17.44 -13.71 2.11
N PRO A 31 18.22 -14.32 1.21
CA PRO A 31 18.00 -14.21 -0.23
C PRO A 31 16.55 -14.61 -0.54
N ALA A 32 15.86 -13.80 -1.33
CA ALA A 32 14.52 -14.13 -1.79
C ALA A 32 14.58 -15.48 -2.51
N GLN A 33 14.00 -16.49 -1.89
CA GLN A 33 13.97 -17.83 -2.45
C GLN A 33 13.07 -17.80 -3.68
N ALA A 34 13.60 -18.08 -4.85
CA ALA A 34 12.81 -18.16 -6.08
C ALA A 34 11.71 -19.20 -5.90
N ALA A 35 10.47 -18.83 -6.24
CA ALA A 35 9.35 -19.76 -6.17
C ALA A 35 9.63 -20.98 -7.07
N ASN A 36 9.44 -22.19 -6.53
CA ASN A 36 9.60 -23.40 -7.32
C ASN A 36 8.42 -23.52 -8.29
N ALA A 37 8.69 -23.49 -9.59
CA ALA A 37 7.68 -23.59 -10.64
C ALA A 37 6.84 -24.88 -10.53
N ALA A 38 7.38 -25.96 -9.96
CA ALA A 38 6.65 -27.21 -9.73
C ALA A 38 5.52 -27.08 -8.70
N TRP A 39 5.53 -26.02 -7.88
CA TRP A 39 4.45 -25.74 -6.92
C TRP A 39 3.35 -24.85 -7.51
N PHE A 40 3.55 -24.34 -8.74
CA PHE A 40 2.54 -23.52 -9.40
C PHE A 40 1.43 -24.40 -9.97
N ASN A 41 0.22 -24.23 -9.44
CA ASN A 41 -0.98 -24.79 -10.00
C ASN A 41 -1.79 -23.69 -10.70
N PRO A 42 -1.84 -23.63 -12.04
CA PRO A 42 -2.52 -22.56 -12.74
C PRO A 42 -4.04 -22.55 -12.51
N GLY A 43 -4.61 -23.66 -12.06
CA GLY A 43 -6.03 -23.75 -11.69
C GLY A 43 -6.30 -23.32 -10.24
N GLN A 44 -5.26 -23.08 -9.43
CA GLN A 44 -5.42 -22.74 -8.02
C GLN A 44 -4.31 -21.79 -7.55
N ILE A 45 -4.31 -20.58 -8.08
CA ILE A 45 -3.33 -19.53 -7.71
C ILE A 45 -3.56 -18.94 -6.32
N ILE A 46 -4.76 -19.13 -5.76
CA ILE A 46 -5.15 -18.75 -4.40
C ILE A 46 -6.18 -19.76 -3.90
N SER A 47 -6.12 -20.17 -2.64
CA SER A 47 -7.13 -21.04 -2.05
C SER A 47 -8.44 -20.27 -1.78
N ASP A 48 -9.58 -20.97 -1.81
CA ASP A 48 -10.89 -20.39 -1.46
C ASP A 48 -10.87 -19.80 -0.04
N SER A 49 -10.22 -20.48 0.90
CA SER A 49 -10.10 -20.00 2.27
C SER A 49 -9.33 -18.67 2.37
N ALA A 50 -8.36 -18.43 1.50
CA ALA A 50 -7.64 -17.15 1.44
C ALA A 50 -8.43 -16.09 0.65
N PHE A 51 -9.16 -16.50 -0.40
CA PHE A 51 -9.97 -15.60 -1.21
C PHE A 51 -11.17 -15.06 -0.44
N TYR A 52 -11.88 -15.93 0.28
CA TYR A 52 -13.08 -15.58 1.05
C TYR A 52 -12.80 -15.22 2.51
N ALA A 53 -11.56 -14.89 2.85
CA ALA A 53 -11.15 -14.46 4.20
C ALA A 53 -11.51 -12.99 4.44
N ALA A 54 -12.80 -12.65 4.44
CA ALA A 54 -13.28 -11.32 4.78
C ALA A 54 -12.85 -10.93 6.20
N GLY A 55 -12.64 -9.64 6.44
CA GLY A 55 -12.31 -9.13 7.77
C GLY A 55 -10.91 -9.48 8.28
N THR A 56 -10.04 -10.07 7.46
CA THR A 56 -8.63 -10.38 7.84
C THR A 56 -7.75 -9.15 7.99
N MET A 57 -8.21 -8.00 7.56
CA MET A 57 -7.64 -6.68 7.83
C MET A 57 -8.77 -5.74 8.22
N SER A 58 -8.59 -4.97 9.27
CA SER A 58 -9.46 -3.82 9.58
C SER A 58 -9.22 -2.67 8.61
N ALA A 59 -10.13 -1.69 8.58
CA ALA A 59 -9.90 -0.44 7.82
C ALA A 59 -8.60 0.26 8.22
N ALA A 60 -8.25 0.22 9.51
CA ALA A 60 -7.00 0.78 10.03
C ALA A 60 -5.77 0.02 9.54
N ASP A 61 -5.85 -1.32 9.40
CA ASP A 61 -4.75 -2.13 8.86
C ASP A 61 -4.56 -1.86 7.37
N ILE A 62 -5.66 -1.75 6.62
CA ILE A 62 -5.64 -1.38 5.21
C ILE A 62 -5.00 0.02 5.05
N GLN A 63 -5.43 1.00 5.85
CA GLN A 63 -4.87 2.35 5.81
C GLN A 63 -3.37 2.35 6.12
N ARG A 64 -2.94 1.61 7.14
CA ARG A 64 -1.52 1.47 7.49
C ARG A 64 -0.71 0.85 6.35
N PHE A 65 -1.27 -0.18 5.71
CA PHE A 65 -0.65 -0.81 4.55
C PHE A 65 -0.48 0.17 3.39
N LEU A 66 -1.54 0.92 3.03
CA LEU A 66 -1.50 1.91 1.95
C LEU A 66 -0.50 3.03 2.25
N ASN A 67 -0.44 3.52 3.49
CA ASN A 67 0.54 4.52 3.94
C ASN A 67 1.98 4.03 3.75
N GLY A 68 2.23 2.75 4.02
CA GLY A 68 3.54 2.13 3.80
C GLY A 68 3.93 1.94 2.33
N LYS A 69 2.97 1.98 1.39
CA LYS A 69 3.24 1.82 -0.05
C LYS A 69 3.58 3.13 -0.75
N VAL A 70 3.05 4.25 -0.28
CA VAL A 70 3.29 5.58 -0.85
C VAL A 70 3.68 6.53 0.27
N ALA A 71 4.99 6.76 0.45
CA ALA A 71 5.49 7.68 1.47
C ALA A 71 5.01 9.12 1.19
N VAL A 72 5.19 9.59 -0.04
CA VAL A 72 4.80 10.95 -0.45
C VAL A 72 3.89 10.87 -1.68
N CYS A 73 2.68 11.38 -1.54
CA CYS A 73 1.77 11.58 -2.67
C CYS A 73 2.19 12.83 -3.44
N ARG A 74 2.36 12.69 -4.75
CA ARG A 74 2.75 13.76 -5.67
C ARG A 74 1.61 14.13 -6.63
N ALA A 75 0.38 13.77 -6.26
CA ALA A 75 -0.76 14.11 -7.08
C ALA A 75 -0.88 15.63 -7.24
N ASP A 76 -1.07 16.07 -8.47
CA ASP A 76 -1.43 17.44 -8.78
C ASP A 76 -2.79 17.79 -8.11
N PRO A 77 -2.99 19.03 -7.61
CA PRO A 77 -4.25 19.45 -7.02
C PRO A 77 -5.49 19.27 -7.92
N THR A 78 -5.28 19.17 -9.24
CA THR A 78 -6.35 18.91 -10.22
C THR A 78 -6.66 17.43 -10.40
N ARG A 79 -5.90 16.55 -9.74
CA ARG A 79 -6.05 15.09 -9.81
C ARG A 79 -6.58 14.52 -8.49
N PRO A 80 -7.17 13.33 -8.53
CA PRO A 80 -7.44 12.59 -7.31
C PRO A 80 -6.16 12.40 -6.50
N GLY A 81 -6.25 12.43 -5.19
CA GLY A 81 -5.14 12.07 -4.30
C GLY A 81 -4.70 10.62 -4.52
N CYS A 82 -3.55 10.24 -3.94
CA CYS A 82 -3.13 8.84 -3.91
C CYS A 82 -4.13 7.99 -3.13
N LEU A 83 -4.19 6.69 -3.40
CA LEU A 83 -5.19 5.81 -2.80
C LEU A 83 -5.22 5.90 -1.27
N LYS A 84 -4.07 6.07 -0.62
CA LYS A 84 -3.97 6.25 0.84
C LYS A 84 -4.68 7.50 1.37
N ASP A 85 -4.83 8.52 0.54
CA ASP A 85 -5.40 9.82 0.88
C ASP A 85 -6.78 10.03 0.24
N TYR A 86 -7.20 9.09 -0.64
CA TYR A 86 -8.43 9.21 -1.41
C TYR A 86 -9.67 9.05 -0.52
N ARG A 87 -10.58 10.00 -0.66
CA ARG A 87 -11.85 10.02 0.08
C ARG A 87 -13.01 10.23 -0.88
N LEU A 88 -14.14 9.63 -0.53
CA LEU A 88 -15.34 9.70 -1.34
C LEU A 88 -16.61 9.60 -0.47
N SER A 89 -17.74 9.98 -1.04
CA SER A 89 -19.05 9.64 -0.50
C SER A 89 -19.69 8.53 -1.34
N THR A 90 -20.37 7.62 -0.69
CA THR A 90 -20.99 6.46 -1.33
C THR A 90 -22.51 6.50 -1.16
N PRO A 91 -23.28 6.09 -2.17
CA PRO A 91 -24.71 5.90 -2.02
C PRO A 91 -25.00 4.66 -1.16
N ALA A 92 -26.25 4.53 -0.71
CA ALA A 92 -26.76 3.25 -0.22
C ALA A 92 -26.96 2.29 -1.39
N VAL A 93 -26.55 1.02 -1.20
CA VAL A 93 -26.75 -0.04 -2.19
C VAL A 93 -27.47 -1.21 -1.52
N THR A 94 -28.52 -1.69 -2.15
CA THR A 94 -29.21 -2.91 -1.73
C THR A 94 -28.37 -4.12 -2.12
N GLY A 95 -28.12 -5.00 -1.17
CA GLY A 95 -27.38 -6.22 -1.39
C GLY A 95 -28.11 -7.21 -2.28
N VAL A 96 -27.38 -8.18 -2.80
CA VAL A 96 -27.90 -9.30 -3.58
C VAL A 96 -27.68 -10.58 -2.78
N ALA A 97 -28.76 -11.26 -2.45
CA ALA A 97 -28.72 -12.51 -1.70
C ALA A 97 -27.74 -13.51 -2.32
N GLY A 98 -26.90 -14.14 -1.51
CA GLY A 98 -25.87 -15.07 -1.95
C GLY A 98 -24.64 -14.42 -2.62
N ARG A 99 -24.57 -13.09 -2.68
CA ARG A 99 -23.40 -12.34 -3.19
C ARG A 99 -22.87 -11.35 -2.17
N CYS A 100 -23.50 -10.19 -2.05
CA CYS A 100 -23.07 -9.14 -1.13
C CYS A 100 -24.22 -8.66 -0.26
N ALA A 101 -23.95 -8.33 1.00
CA ALA A 101 -24.88 -7.63 1.88
C ALA A 101 -25.08 -6.17 1.42
N SER A 102 -26.15 -5.52 1.90
CA SER A 102 -26.40 -4.10 1.66
C SER A 102 -25.32 -3.23 2.28
N LEU A 103 -24.97 -2.15 1.60
CA LEU A 103 -24.09 -1.10 2.10
C LEU A 103 -24.89 0.18 2.36
N PRO A 104 -24.77 0.81 3.54
CA PRO A 104 -25.37 2.10 3.79
C PRO A 104 -24.65 3.22 3.04
N ALA A 105 -25.37 4.33 2.79
CA ALA A 105 -24.72 5.56 2.32
C ALA A 105 -23.73 6.06 3.37
N LYS A 106 -22.57 6.51 2.93
CA LYS A 106 -21.54 7.11 3.79
C LYS A 106 -20.98 8.38 3.14
N THR A 107 -20.54 9.31 3.97
CA THR A 107 -19.95 10.59 3.51
C THR A 107 -18.50 10.67 3.89
N ASN A 108 -17.66 11.12 2.95
CA ASN A 108 -16.25 11.42 3.16
C ASN A 108 -15.44 10.27 3.81
N ILE A 109 -15.71 9.02 3.42
CA ILE A 109 -14.95 7.86 3.88
C ILE A 109 -13.64 7.72 3.12
N SER A 110 -12.65 7.09 3.74
CA SER A 110 -11.39 6.75 3.08
C SER A 110 -11.55 5.56 2.12
N ALA A 111 -10.64 5.44 1.15
CA ALA A 111 -10.55 4.23 0.33
C ALA A 111 -10.36 2.97 1.17
N ALA A 112 -9.61 3.06 2.27
CA ALA A 112 -9.39 1.95 3.19
C ALA A 112 -10.70 1.49 3.88
N GLU A 113 -11.55 2.43 4.30
CA GLU A 113 -12.87 2.13 4.85
C GLU A 113 -13.77 1.48 3.81
N LEU A 114 -13.79 1.99 2.57
CA LEU A 114 -14.59 1.39 1.50
C LEU A 114 -14.12 -0.04 1.17
N ILE A 115 -12.82 -0.27 1.03
CA ILE A 115 -12.25 -1.60 0.78
C ILE A 115 -12.66 -2.58 1.90
N TYR A 116 -12.63 -2.12 3.14
CA TYR A 116 -13.08 -2.92 4.29
C TYR A 116 -14.57 -3.24 4.22
N ASP A 117 -15.42 -2.22 3.99
CA ASP A 117 -16.87 -2.38 3.93
C ASP A 117 -17.28 -3.37 2.83
N VAL A 118 -16.72 -3.22 1.63
CA VAL A 118 -16.96 -4.15 0.50
C VAL A 118 -16.45 -5.55 0.82
N SER A 119 -15.28 -5.67 1.40
CA SER A 119 -14.70 -6.94 1.84
C SER A 119 -15.67 -7.70 2.75
N VAL A 120 -16.21 -7.02 3.77
CA VAL A 120 -17.15 -7.63 4.73
C VAL A 120 -18.49 -7.93 4.06
N ALA A 121 -19.03 -6.97 3.29
CA ALA A 121 -20.33 -7.13 2.65
C ALA A 121 -20.36 -8.27 1.63
N CYS A 122 -19.27 -8.49 0.88
CA CYS A 122 -19.19 -9.49 -0.17
C CYS A 122 -18.47 -10.79 0.26
N GLY A 123 -18.00 -10.87 1.49
CA GLY A 123 -17.29 -12.05 1.97
C GLY A 123 -15.93 -12.28 1.30
N ILE A 124 -15.31 -11.24 0.73
CA ILE A 124 -14.04 -11.33 -0.01
C ILE A 124 -12.91 -10.77 0.84
N SER A 125 -11.73 -11.40 0.77
CA SER A 125 -10.55 -10.90 1.47
C SER A 125 -10.18 -9.47 1.00
N PRO A 126 -9.94 -8.52 1.91
CA PRO A 126 -9.47 -7.18 1.54
C PRO A 126 -8.13 -7.22 0.81
N LYS A 127 -7.30 -8.24 1.03
CA LYS A 127 -6.05 -8.45 0.30
C LYS A 127 -6.29 -8.70 -1.19
N VAL A 128 -7.35 -9.43 -1.54
CA VAL A 128 -7.74 -9.68 -2.93
C VAL A 128 -8.12 -8.37 -3.62
N LEU A 129 -8.93 -7.53 -2.97
CA LEU A 129 -9.32 -6.22 -3.51
C LEU A 129 -8.09 -5.32 -3.71
N ILE A 130 -7.19 -5.26 -2.73
CA ILE A 130 -5.94 -4.48 -2.82
C ILE A 130 -5.05 -4.96 -3.97
N VAL A 131 -4.87 -6.28 -4.12
CA VAL A 131 -4.09 -6.86 -5.22
C VAL A 131 -4.70 -6.54 -6.58
N LYS A 132 -6.03 -6.63 -6.69
CA LYS A 132 -6.74 -6.26 -7.92
C LYS A 132 -6.55 -4.78 -8.26
N LEU A 133 -6.72 -3.86 -7.31
CA LEU A 133 -6.47 -2.43 -7.50
C LEU A 133 -5.04 -2.13 -7.95
N GLN A 134 -4.06 -2.89 -7.45
CA GLN A 134 -2.68 -2.77 -7.90
C GLN A 134 -2.49 -3.33 -9.31
N LYS A 135 -3.05 -4.50 -9.59
CA LYS A 135 -2.87 -5.19 -10.87
C LYS A 135 -3.49 -4.41 -12.03
N GLU A 136 -4.73 -3.92 -11.85
CA GLU A 136 -5.49 -3.30 -12.94
C GLU A 136 -5.02 -1.86 -13.24
N GLN A 137 -4.79 -1.05 -12.21
CA GLN A 137 -4.51 0.38 -12.40
C GLN A 137 -3.27 0.89 -11.63
N GLY A 138 -2.54 0.03 -10.95
CA GLY A 138 -1.38 0.43 -10.15
C GLY A 138 -1.72 1.35 -8.97
N LEU A 139 -2.97 1.44 -8.55
CA LEU A 139 -3.47 2.44 -7.58
C LEU A 139 -2.77 2.38 -6.23
N VAL A 140 -2.36 1.18 -5.78
CA VAL A 140 -1.76 0.99 -4.45
C VAL A 140 -0.40 1.67 -4.32
N THR A 141 0.38 1.71 -5.41
CA THR A 141 1.74 2.27 -5.41
C THR A 141 1.86 3.58 -6.19
N SER A 142 0.77 4.03 -6.84
CA SER A 142 0.80 5.26 -7.62
C SER A 142 0.99 6.48 -6.72
N THR A 143 1.98 7.31 -7.05
CA THR A 143 2.20 8.61 -6.40
C THR A 143 1.47 9.76 -7.08
N ASN A 144 0.90 9.53 -8.27
CA ASN A 144 0.17 10.52 -9.06
C ASN A 144 -0.92 9.84 -9.92
N PRO A 145 -1.94 9.20 -9.31
CA PRO A 145 -2.97 8.50 -10.05
C PRO A 145 -3.80 9.46 -10.91
N SER A 146 -4.19 8.98 -12.09
CA SER A 146 -5.08 9.74 -12.97
C SER A 146 -6.55 9.58 -12.54
N PRO A 147 -7.46 10.48 -12.91
CA PRO A 147 -8.90 10.29 -12.73
C PRO A 147 -9.39 8.97 -13.35
N ARG A 148 -8.87 8.61 -14.53
CA ARG A 148 -9.18 7.36 -15.23
C ARG A 148 -8.81 6.11 -14.40
N ALA A 149 -7.72 6.16 -13.64
CA ALA A 149 -7.32 5.02 -12.80
C ALA A 149 -8.36 4.71 -11.70
N TYR A 150 -9.06 5.71 -11.20
CA TYR A 150 -10.17 5.53 -10.27
C TYR A 150 -11.46 5.14 -10.96
N GLU A 151 -11.72 5.70 -12.15
CA GLU A 151 -12.88 5.36 -12.96
C GLU A 151 -12.89 3.88 -13.36
N PHE A 152 -11.72 3.34 -13.69
CA PHE A 152 -11.51 1.97 -14.21
C PHE A 152 -10.92 1.02 -13.14
N ALA A 153 -11.01 1.32 -11.88
CA ALA A 153 -10.18 0.77 -10.79
C ALA A 153 -9.98 -0.75 -10.81
N LEU A 154 -11.01 -1.54 -11.12
CA LEU A 154 -10.92 -3.00 -11.29
C LEU A 154 -11.18 -3.48 -12.73
N GLY A 155 -11.46 -2.57 -13.67
CA GLY A 155 -11.74 -2.90 -15.07
C GLY A 155 -13.11 -3.53 -15.32
N MET A 156 -13.99 -3.56 -14.33
CA MET A 156 -15.30 -4.19 -14.49
C MET A 156 -16.19 -3.39 -15.46
N ASN A 157 -16.73 -4.07 -16.47
CA ASN A 157 -17.53 -3.46 -17.55
C ASN A 157 -16.86 -2.26 -18.24
N CYS A 158 -15.54 -2.32 -18.37
CA CYS A 158 -14.72 -1.32 -19.02
C CYS A 158 -14.00 -1.93 -20.24
N PRO A 159 -14.70 -2.23 -21.35
CA PRO A 159 -14.07 -2.84 -22.53
C PRO A 159 -13.07 -1.87 -23.17
N ASP A 160 -12.08 -2.46 -23.86
CA ASP A 160 -11.11 -1.70 -24.64
C ASP A 160 -11.73 -1.13 -25.93
N THR A 161 -12.77 -1.78 -26.45
CA THR A 161 -13.43 -1.39 -27.69
C THR A 161 -14.95 -1.61 -27.63
N PRO A 162 -15.77 -0.57 -27.71
CA PRO A 162 -15.40 0.84 -27.59
C PRO A 162 -14.81 1.16 -26.21
N ALA A 163 -13.76 1.99 -26.15
CA ALA A 163 -13.07 2.27 -24.89
C ALA A 163 -13.97 3.04 -23.92
N GLY A 164 -14.03 2.57 -22.68
CA GLY A 164 -14.75 3.22 -21.60
C GLY A 164 -15.47 2.23 -20.70
N CYS A 165 -15.83 2.67 -19.50
CA CYS A 165 -16.70 1.91 -18.62
C CYS A 165 -18.17 2.21 -18.93
N SER A 166 -19.05 1.25 -18.68
CA SER A 166 -20.47 1.56 -18.64
C SER A 166 -20.74 2.59 -17.52
N ALA A 167 -21.69 3.50 -17.72
CA ALA A 167 -22.02 4.52 -16.73
C ALA A 167 -22.42 3.93 -15.36
N ALA A 168 -22.97 2.70 -15.35
CA ALA A 168 -23.33 1.99 -14.12
C ALA A 168 -22.13 1.40 -13.37
N SER A 169 -20.95 1.31 -13.98
CA SER A 169 -19.75 0.69 -13.41
C SER A 169 -18.59 1.67 -13.29
N ALA A 170 -18.71 2.87 -13.86
CA ALA A 170 -17.65 3.86 -13.82
C ALA A 170 -17.47 4.45 -12.41
N GLY A 171 -16.22 4.57 -11.96
CA GLY A 171 -15.86 5.17 -10.68
C GLY A 171 -15.52 4.18 -9.58
N PHE A 172 -14.67 4.62 -8.65
CA PHE A 172 -14.02 3.77 -7.65
C PHE A 172 -14.99 2.94 -6.82
N PHE A 173 -16.11 3.52 -6.40
CA PHE A 173 -17.14 2.79 -5.63
C PHE A 173 -17.79 1.66 -6.43
N TRP A 174 -18.17 1.94 -7.69
CA TRP A 174 -18.85 0.97 -8.54
C TRP A 174 -17.93 -0.12 -9.11
N GLN A 175 -16.63 0.11 -9.03
CA GLN A 175 -15.62 -0.85 -9.45
C GLN A 175 -15.28 -1.87 -8.34
N LEU A 176 -15.47 -1.50 -7.06
CA LEU A 176 -15.28 -2.38 -5.91
C LEU A 176 -16.53 -3.20 -5.62
#